data_4239747edd5bdb1d22bbd337fdd22e5f
#
_entry.id   4239747edd5bdb1d22bbd337fdd22e5f
#
_cell.length_a   1.000
_cell.length_b   1.000
_cell.length_c   1.000
_cell.angle_alpha   90.00
_cell.angle_beta   90.00
_cell.angle_gamma   90.00
#
_symmetry.space_group_name_H-M   'P 1'
#
loop_
_entity.id
_entity.type
_entity.pdbx_description
1 polymer ?
#
loop_
_entity_poly.entity_id
_entity_poly.type
_entity_poly.pdbx_seq_one_letter_code
_entity_poly.pdbx_strand_id
1 'polypeptide(L)' 'MSDPYSILGVDRNATDEDVKKAYRKLSRQYHPDANINNPKKDEAEAKFKEVQQAYQEIMD' A
#
# COMPACT_ATOMS: atom_id res chain seq x y z
N MET A 1 14.83 -4.19 -6.41
CA MET A 1 13.94 -3.95 -5.25
C MET A 1 12.99 -2.80 -5.56
N SER A 2 11.76 -2.94 -5.12
CA SER A 2 10.77 -1.89 -5.35
C SER A 2 11.00 -0.71 -4.41
N ASP A 3 10.97 0.47 -4.98
CA ASP A 3 11.04 1.72 -4.26
C ASP A 3 9.72 1.92 -3.50
N PRO A 4 9.74 2.33 -2.22
CA PRO A 4 8.50 2.54 -1.48
C PRO A 4 7.53 3.52 -2.15
N TYR A 5 8.03 4.53 -2.83
CA TYR A 5 7.18 5.45 -3.58
C TYR A 5 6.48 4.73 -4.75
N SER A 6 7.21 3.85 -5.44
CA SER A 6 6.62 3.06 -6.53
C SER A 6 5.56 2.09 -6.01
N ILE A 7 5.80 1.50 -4.85
CA ILE A 7 4.84 0.58 -4.24
C ILE A 7 3.52 1.29 -3.97
N LEU A 8 3.59 2.52 -3.49
CA LEU A 8 2.39 3.32 -3.22
C LEU A 8 1.84 4.00 -4.48
N GLY A 9 2.58 3.94 -5.59
CA GLY A 9 2.16 4.55 -6.83
C GLY A 9 2.18 6.06 -6.82
N VAL A 10 3.10 6.66 -6.09
CA VAL A 10 3.25 8.11 -6.02
C VAL A 10 4.63 8.53 -6.50
N ASP A 11 4.76 9.81 -6.85
CA ASP A 11 6.02 10.40 -7.26
C ASP A 11 6.95 10.53 -6.05
N ARG A 12 8.25 10.51 -6.27
CA ARG A 12 9.23 10.71 -5.20
C ARG A 12 9.12 12.08 -4.56
N ASN A 13 8.58 13.03 -5.28
CA ASN A 13 8.36 14.40 -4.79
C ASN A 13 6.97 14.60 -4.21
N ALA A 14 6.21 13.50 -4.03
CA ALA A 14 4.87 13.56 -3.47
C ALA A 14 4.91 14.17 -2.07
N THR A 15 3.88 14.95 -1.74
CA THR A 15 3.74 15.50 -0.39
C THR A 15 3.34 14.41 0.58
N ASP A 16 3.49 14.67 1.88
CA ASP A 16 3.04 13.74 2.92
C ASP A 16 1.56 13.43 2.76
N GLU A 17 0.75 14.42 2.40
CA GLU A 17 -0.68 14.24 2.16
C GLU A 17 -0.93 13.29 1.00
N ASP A 18 -0.18 13.44 -0.08
CA ASP A 18 -0.31 12.54 -1.24
C ASP A 18 0.04 11.11 -0.87
N VAL A 19 1.10 10.93 -0.08
CA VAL A 19 1.53 9.62 0.40
C VAL A 19 0.45 8.99 1.26
N LYS A 20 -0.12 9.75 2.19
CA LYS A 20 -1.20 9.28 3.06
C LYS A 20 -2.43 8.88 2.27
N LYS A 21 -2.82 9.68 1.28
CA LYS A 21 -3.97 9.37 0.43
C LYS A 21 -3.77 8.05 -0.31
N ALA A 22 -2.59 7.88 -0.92
CA ALA A 22 -2.28 6.66 -1.64
C ALA A 22 -2.30 5.45 -0.70
N TYR A 23 -1.71 5.60 0.47
CA TYR A 23 -1.70 4.53 1.48
C TYR A 23 -3.11 4.12 1.88
N ARG A 24 -3.97 5.10 2.20
CA ARG A 24 -5.35 4.81 2.61
C ARG A 24 -6.12 4.08 1.51
N LYS A 25 -5.95 4.52 0.26
CA LYS A 25 -6.62 3.89 -0.88
C LYS A 25 -6.18 2.44 -1.04
N LEU A 26 -4.88 2.20 -1.05
CA LEU A 26 -4.34 0.85 -1.24
C LEU A 26 -4.66 -0.05 -0.05
N SER A 27 -4.61 0.49 1.16
CA SER A 27 -4.95 -0.28 2.36
C SER A 27 -6.39 -0.78 2.31
N ARG A 28 -7.34 0.06 1.89
CA ARG A 28 -8.72 -0.35 1.75
C ARG A 28 -8.89 -1.40 0.66
N GLN A 29 -8.15 -1.25 -0.43
CA GLN A 29 -8.24 -2.16 -1.58
C GLN A 29 -7.73 -3.55 -1.22
N TYR A 30 -6.65 -3.64 -0.46
CA TYR A 30 -5.97 -4.91 -0.16
C TYR A 30 -6.21 -5.41 1.26
N HIS A 31 -7.05 -4.74 2.04
CA HIS A 31 -7.32 -5.16 3.42
C HIS A 31 -7.88 -6.58 3.44
N PRO A 32 -7.45 -7.43 4.38
CA PRO A 32 -7.96 -8.80 4.48
C PRO A 32 -9.48 -8.88 4.55
N ASP A 33 -10.12 -8.00 5.29
CA ASP A 33 -11.59 -7.99 5.42
C ASP A 33 -12.28 -7.73 4.08
N ALA A 34 -11.67 -6.90 3.23
CA ALA A 34 -12.22 -6.60 1.92
C ALA A 34 -11.99 -7.73 0.92
N ASN A 35 -11.12 -8.67 1.26
CA ASN A 35 -10.69 -9.75 0.36
C ASN A 35 -11.04 -11.14 0.87
N ILE A 36 -11.96 -11.25 1.83
CA ILE A 36 -12.35 -12.54 2.42
C ILE A 36 -12.76 -13.55 1.35
N ASN A 37 -13.54 -13.13 0.38
CA ASN A 37 -14.06 -14.00 -0.67
C ASN A 37 -13.24 -13.95 -1.96
N ASN A 38 -12.09 -13.29 -1.92
CA ASN A 38 -11.24 -13.17 -3.09
C ASN A 38 -10.42 -14.46 -3.27
N PRO A 39 -10.53 -15.13 -4.44
CA PRO A 39 -9.72 -16.33 -4.69
C PRO A 39 -8.22 -16.05 -4.60
N LYS A 40 -7.81 -14.79 -4.74
CA LYS A 40 -6.40 -14.38 -4.62
C LYS A 40 -6.14 -13.63 -3.32
N LYS A 41 -6.83 -14.02 -2.25
CA LYS A 41 -6.70 -13.35 -0.96
C LYS A 41 -5.26 -13.37 -0.41
N ASP A 42 -4.51 -14.41 -0.70
CA ASP A 42 -3.12 -14.51 -0.24
C ASP A 42 -2.24 -13.46 -0.93
N GLU A 43 -2.48 -13.21 -2.21
CA GLU A 43 -1.77 -12.18 -2.95
C GLU A 43 -2.15 -10.79 -2.44
N ALA A 44 -3.43 -10.59 -2.12
CA ALA A 44 -3.91 -9.34 -1.57
C ALA A 44 -3.27 -9.06 -0.21
N GLU A 45 -3.15 -10.09 0.63
CA GLU A 45 -2.51 -9.97 1.93
C GLU A 45 -1.04 -9.60 1.81
N ALA A 46 -0.33 -10.24 0.88
CA ALA A 46 1.07 -9.93 0.63
C ALA A 46 1.23 -8.49 0.17
N LYS A 47 0.34 -8.04 -0.71
CA LYS A 47 0.35 -6.66 -1.19
C LYS A 47 0.05 -5.68 -0.05
N PHE A 48 -0.88 -6.02 0.81
CA PHE A 48 -1.23 -5.20 1.96
C PHE A 48 -0.01 -4.97 2.86
N LYS A 49 0.73 -6.03 3.16
CA LYS A 49 1.95 -5.94 3.97
C LYS A 49 3.02 -5.09 3.29
N GLU A 50 3.16 -5.25 1.98
CA GLU A 50 4.11 -4.46 1.20
C GLU A 50 3.78 -2.97 1.26
N VAL A 51 2.49 -2.65 1.12
CA VAL A 51 2.00 -1.27 1.19
C VAL A 51 2.28 -0.66 2.58
N GLN A 52 2.01 -1.42 3.63
CA GLN A 52 2.25 -0.97 5.00
C GLN A 52 3.74 -0.68 5.22
N GLN A 53 4.60 -1.57 4.77
CA GLN A 53 6.05 -1.41 4.90
C GLN A 53 6.54 -0.19 4.12
N ALA A 54 6.06 0.00 2.90
CA ALA A 54 6.44 1.13 2.08
C ALA A 54 6.05 2.45 2.75
N TYR A 55 4.84 2.52 3.29
CA TYR A 55 4.37 3.70 3.99
C TYR A 55 5.25 4.02 5.20
N GLN A 56 5.57 3.00 5.99
CA GLN A 56 6.41 3.15 7.16
C GLN A 56 7.80 3.67 6.77
N GLU A 57 8.38 3.15 5.71
CA GLU A 57 9.70 3.58 5.23
C GLU A 57 9.72 5.05 4.83
N ILE A 58 8.64 5.52 4.21
CA ILE A 58 8.56 6.91 3.75
C ILE A 58 8.33 7.86 4.93
N MET A 59 7.44 7.48 5.84
CA MET A 59 6.97 8.39 6.89
C MET A 59 7.75 8.28 8.20
N ASP A 60 8.64 7.33 8.31
CA ASP A 60 9.40 7.12 9.54
C ASP A 60 10.62 8.06 9.63
#